data_3cf31af75425c93af7e6d453d258349c
#
_entry.id   3cf31af75425c93af7e6d453d258349c
#
_cell.length_a   1.000
_cell.length_b   1.000
_cell.length_c   1.000
_cell.angle_alpha   90.00
_cell.angle_beta   90.00
_cell.angle_gamma   90.00
#
_symmetry.space_group_name_H-M   'P 1'
#
loop_
_entity.id
_entity.type
_entity.pdbx_description
1 polymer ?
#
loop_
_entity_poly.entity_id
_entity_poly.type
_entity_poly.pdbx_seq_one_letter_code
_entity_poly.pdbx_strand_id
1 'polypeptide(L)'
;MSPTAGPSDLVSAASVASDPTRTTVPSVSDPVTPGPSASPSVGASVPGARAADLSEVAPPTGRFLAKATLVTAALTAAAALLGLGRDQALSYLFGAGSETDAFLVAWTVPEFAATLLIEDGMAFVLVPAFSVAVAHRARGGVGDPVRSLVASTLPRLTLAFVAAALLLIVGAPYLVEALAPGLPNPRLAVDCTRLTGTCALSFGLAGYCSAALRAHRRFVAPAAIYVAYNVGIITAMFMLGGRWGVRAAAVGVAVGGVLMILTQLPALLRQLRRKERAPQEPGTLAGADGDGARPVEFALISTVLLFALCRQSQVLIERFLGSTLPAGAISHLNYAQKVAQIPMTFSLMLCTVTLPVVAQAMAEGDTERARSRVEKDLALVSCIVLLGAAAIFACGPQIIELLFQRGAFTAQDTAATASVMRVYALGLLGHALVSALVRSYFSAGRPTWYPLVAMVAGIVATSWIGAATVGSWGVLGIAAANAVGITLTALLLLYGMGGRAVPIRTRQVVTEMSRPVRAAVAAGAVGMYCADRIDSPVLGLAAGGAVVAFVFVLLAWAMGASGVTPALRSVTRRLAHVRIR
;
A
#
# COMPACT_ATOMS: atom_id res chain seq x y z
N MET A 1 36.01 -54.48 -20.54
CA MET A 1 37.45 -54.42 -20.36
C MET A 1 37.73 -53.46 -19.21
N SER A 2 37.81 -54.01 -18.02
CA SER A 2 38.58 -53.49 -16.88
C SER A 2 40.05 -53.90 -17.11
N PRO A 3 41.08 -53.42 -16.41
CA PRO A 3 41.08 -53.16 -14.95
C PRO A 3 42.01 -52.03 -14.46
N THR A 4 41.91 -51.78 -13.16
CA THR A 4 42.91 -51.78 -12.06
C THR A 4 43.69 -50.52 -11.87
N ALA A 5 44.07 -50.00 -10.75
CA ALA A 5 44.05 -50.34 -9.35
C ALA A 5 44.58 -49.11 -8.61
N GLY A 6 44.22 -48.92 -7.35
CA GLY A 6 44.95 -48.10 -6.39
C GLY A 6 46.22 -48.85 -5.93
N PRO A 7 46.82 -48.63 -4.76
CA PRO A 7 46.38 -47.94 -3.54
C PRO A 7 47.50 -47.23 -2.76
N SER A 8 47.14 -46.80 -1.53
CA SER A 8 47.90 -46.79 -0.25
C SER A 8 49.14 -45.89 -0.08
N ASP A 9 49.10 -45.25 0.97
CA ASP A 9 49.51 -45.38 2.38
C ASP A 9 50.82 -44.60 2.67
N LEU A 10 50.92 -43.94 3.69
CA LEU A 10 51.39 -44.13 5.03
C LEU A 10 51.99 -42.83 5.64
N VAL A 11 51.45 -42.44 6.72
CA VAL A 11 52.04 -42.56 8.07
C VAL A 11 53.08 -41.49 8.45
N SER A 12 52.78 -40.80 9.40
CA SER A 12 53.19 -40.84 10.83
C SER A 12 54.03 -39.71 11.31
N ALA A 13 53.53 -39.06 12.29
CA ALA A 13 54.00 -38.90 13.68
C ALA A 13 55.32 -38.18 13.95
N ALA A 14 55.24 -37.36 14.91
CA ALA A 14 55.96 -37.15 16.17
C ALA A 14 56.17 -35.67 16.43
N SER A 15 55.56 -35.07 17.46
CA SER A 15 55.93 -35.14 18.88
C SER A 15 57.27 -34.50 19.20
N VAL A 16 57.23 -33.52 20.06
CA VAL A 16 58.06 -33.18 21.26
C VAL A 16 57.83 -31.69 21.57
N ALA A 17 57.09 -31.31 22.54
CA ALA A 17 57.35 -31.03 23.97
C ALA A 17 58.49 -30.05 24.24
N SER A 18 58.15 -28.94 24.84
CA SER A 18 58.70 -28.48 26.14
C SER A 18 58.17 -27.09 26.52
N ASP A 19 57.52 -27.08 27.63
CA ASP A 19 57.26 -26.03 28.61
C ASP A 19 58.54 -25.76 29.41
N PRO A 20 58.66 -24.87 30.41
CA PRO A 20 57.91 -23.68 30.89
C PRO A 20 58.79 -22.49 31.31
N THR A 21 58.21 -21.35 31.64
CA THR A 21 58.58 -20.48 32.75
C THR A 21 57.49 -19.46 33.08
N ARG A 22 56.81 -19.67 34.03
CA ARG A 22 56.48 -19.11 35.36
C ARG A 22 57.16 -17.79 35.72
N THR A 23 56.38 -16.78 36.02
CA THR A 23 56.54 -15.86 37.17
C THR A 23 55.22 -15.08 37.38
N THR A 24 54.54 -15.44 38.40
CA THR A 24 54.14 -14.87 39.68
C THR A 24 53.29 -13.60 39.69
N VAL A 25 52.11 -13.84 40.24
CA VAL A 25 51.14 -12.91 40.85
C VAL A 25 51.72 -12.34 42.14
N PRO A 26 51.36 -11.14 42.63
CA PRO A 26 50.67 -11.13 43.89
C PRO A 26 49.33 -10.38 43.95
N SER A 27 48.47 -10.97 44.72
CA SER A 27 47.20 -10.54 45.24
C SER A 27 47.36 -9.61 46.47
N VAL A 28 46.13 -9.07 46.89
CA VAL A 28 45.80 -8.49 48.21
C VAL A 28 45.79 -6.96 48.21
N SER A 29 44.76 -6.22 48.59
CA SER A 29 43.63 -6.38 49.52
C SER A 29 42.73 -5.16 49.48
N ASP A 30 41.44 -5.37 49.79
CA ASP A 30 40.42 -4.40 50.20
C ASP A 30 40.77 -3.72 51.55
N PRO A 31 39.91 -2.90 52.13
CA PRO A 31 39.20 -1.67 51.76
C PRO A 31 39.49 -0.51 52.74
N VAL A 32 39.22 0.73 52.41
CA VAL A 32 39.01 1.80 53.41
C VAL A 32 38.11 2.91 52.91
N THR A 33 36.95 3.04 53.48
CA THR A 33 36.23 4.30 53.74
C THR A 33 36.74 4.85 55.10
N PRO A 34 36.71 6.14 55.47
CA PRO A 34 35.58 7.09 55.35
C PRO A 34 35.93 8.61 55.34
N GLY A 35 34.90 9.43 55.10
CA GLY A 35 34.58 10.59 55.92
C GLY A 35 35.08 11.97 55.49
N PRO A 36 34.37 13.00 55.86
CA PRO A 36 34.26 14.25 55.15
C PRO A 36 35.12 15.37 55.73
N SER A 37 35.55 16.32 54.89
CA SER A 37 35.97 17.62 55.40
C SER A 37 35.89 18.74 54.38
N ALA A 38 35.05 19.70 54.75
CA ALA A 38 35.25 21.15 54.77
C ALA A 38 35.57 21.89 53.48
N SER A 39 34.61 22.71 53.14
CA SER A 39 34.70 23.92 52.28
C SER A 39 35.75 24.93 52.82
N PRO A 40 36.24 25.82 51.95
CA PRO A 40 36.03 27.22 52.26
C PRO A 40 35.39 28.03 51.12
N SER A 41 34.42 28.80 51.52
CA SER A 41 33.80 29.90 50.84
C SER A 41 34.79 31.01 50.52
N VAL A 42 34.77 31.52 49.25
CA VAL A 42 35.13 32.91 49.01
C VAL A 42 34.08 33.46 48.02
N GLY A 43 33.34 34.41 48.52
CA GLY A 43 32.34 35.12 47.73
C GLY A 43 32.99 36.17 46.81
N ALA A 44 32.40 36.30 45.64
CA ALA A 44 32.43 37.52 44.87
C ALA A 44 31.09 37.68 44.18
N SER A 45 30.29 38.51 44.72
CA SER A 45 29.03 39.03 44.15
C SER A 45 29.33 39.85 42.91
N VAL A 46 28.71 39.50 41.77
CA VAL A 46 28.52 40.35 40.62
C VAL A 46 27.01 40.46 40.35
N PRO A 47 26.47 41.67 40.19
CA PRO A 47 25.03 41.87 40.23
C PRO A 47 24.37 41.67 38.87
N GLY A 48 23.22 41.05 38.88
CA GLY A 48 22.11 41.41 38.01
C GLY A 48 22.22 41.03 36.53
N ALA A 49 22.07 39.76 36.18
CA ALA A 49 21.49 39.42 34.89
C ALA A 49 20.08 38.82 35.15
N ARG A 50 19.07 39.59 34.76
CA ARG A 50 17.68 39.16 34.73
C ARG A 50 17.61 37.82 34.01
N ALA A 51 16.97 36.85 34.62
CA ALA A 51 16.46 35.67 33.96
C ALA A 51 15.56 36.12 32.81
N ALA A 52 16.14 36.20 31.63
CA ALA A 52 15.36 36.38 30.41
C ALA A 52 14.69 35.03 30.14
N ASP A 53 13.40 35.07 30.16
CA ASP A 53 12.37 34.18 29.77
C ASP A 53 12.86 33.21 28.66
N LEU A 54 13.27 32.01 29.01
CA LEU A 54 13.39 30.91 28.09
C LEU A 54 11.98 30.46 27.75
N SER A 55 11.32 31.24 26.89
CA SER A 55 10.13 30.74 26.23
C SER A 55 10.54 29.55 25.38
N GLU A 56 10.45 28.42 26.02
CA GLU A 56 10.40 27.07 25.48
C GLU A 56 9.63 27.11 24.16
N VAL A 57 10.33 26.92 23.03
CA VAL A 57 9.66 26.58 21.78
C VAL A 57 9.08 25.20 22.00
N ALA A 58 7.88 25.17 22.54
CA ALA A 58 7.13 23.96 22.81
C ALA A 58 7.06 23.14 21.50
N PRO A 59 7.37 21.85 21.54
CA PRO A 59 7.16 20.98 20.39
C PRO A 59 5.71 21.12 19.96
N PRO A 60 5.41 21.07 18.63
CA PRO A 60 4.06 21.32 18.12
C PRO A 60 3.07 20.47 18.91
N THR A 61 2.18 21.14 19.62
CA THR A 61 1.25 20.52 20.55
C THR A 61 0.58 19.33 19.91
N GLY A 62 0.52 18.19 20.59
CA GLY A 62 -0.03 16.92 20.07
C GLY A 62 -1.42 17.07 19.44
N ARG A 63 -2.17 18.13 19.82
CA ARG A 63 -3.43 18.57 19.19
C ARG A 63 -3.29 19.02 17.74
N PHE A 64 -2.22 19.72 17.37
CA PHE A 64 -1.99 20.17 15.98
C PHE A 64 -1.67 18.98 15.07
N LEU A 65 -0.82 18.08 15.57
CA LEU A 65 -0.45 16.86 14.84
C LEU A 65 -1.68 15.96 14.66
N ALA A 66 -2.45 15.76 15.72
CA ALA A 66 -3.69 14.96 15.68
C ALA A 66 -4.73 15.55 14.71
N LYS A 67 -4.89 16.89 14.68
CA LYS A 67 -5.80 17.56 13.73
C LYS A 67 -5.34 17.39 12.29
N ALA A 68 -4.05 17.55 12.02
CA ALA A 68 -3.50 17.35 10.67
C ALA A 68 -3.67 15.89 10.19
N THR A 69 -3.41 14.92 11.06
CA THR A 69 -3.62 13.49 10.77
C THR A 69 -5.09 13.20 10.51
N LEU A 70 -6.00 13.73 11.33
CA LEU A 70 -7.45 13.53 11.15
C LEU A 70 -7.95 14.12 9.82
N VAL A 71 -7.52 15.33 9.47
CA VAL A 71 -7.88 15.97 8.19
C VAL A 71 -7.34 15.18 7.02
N THR A 72 -6.10 14.70 7.09
CA THR A 72 -5.51 13.87 6.03
C THR A 72 -6.27 12.55 5.88
N ALA A 73 -6.60 11.88 6.99
CA ALA A 73 -7.40 10.65 6.98
C ALA A 73 -8.80 10.88 6.41
N ALA A 74 -9.46 11.98 6.78
CA ALA A 74 -10.77 12.35 6.25
C ALA A 74 -10.74 12.62 4.74
N LEU A 75 -9.70 13.31 4.23
CA LEU A 75 -9.52 13.54 2.80
C LEU A 75 -9.24 12.24 2.04
N THR A 76 -8.45 11.33 2.61
CA THR A 76 -8.21 10.01 2.01
C THR A 76 -9.50 9.18 1.95
N ALA A 77 -10.30 9.19 3.01
CA ALA A 77 -11.61 8.54 3.01
C ALA A 77 -12.58 9.16 2.00
N ALA A 78 -12.62 10.50 1.92
CA ALA A 78 -13.42 11.22 0.92
C ALA A 78 -12.97 10.89 -0.50
N ALA A 79 -11.67 10.79 -0.76
CA ALA A 79 -11.14 10.39 -2.06
C ALA A 79 -11.55 8.96 -2.45
N ALA A 80 -11.54 8.03 -1.50
CA ALA A 80 -11.99 6.65 -1.72
C ALA A 80 -13.50 6.57 -2.01
N LEU A 81 -14.33 7.32 -1.27
CA LEU A 81 -15.76 7.42 -1.51
C LEU A 81 -16.08 8.05 -2.87
N LEU A 82 -15.37 9.12 -3.24
CA LEU A 82 -15.52 9.75 -4.55
C LEU A 82 -15.02 8.83 -5.68
N GLY A 83 -13.99 8.02 -5.43
CA GLY A 83 -13.55 6.98 -6.36
C GLY A 83 -14.64 5.95 -6.65
N LEU A 84 -15.32 5.48 -5.59
CA LEU A 84 -16.48 4.61 -5.74
C LEU A 84 -17.65 5.34 -6.45
N GLY A 85 -17.91 6.60 -6.08
CA GLY A 85 -18.93 7.43 -6.75
C GLY A 85 -18.63 7.66 -8.24
N ARG A 86 -17.35 7.77 -8.63
CA ARG A 86 -16.95 7.82 -10.03
C ARG A 86 -17.27 6.51 -10.76
N ASP A 87 -16.98 5.37 -10.13
CA ASP A 87 -17.27 4.07 -10.74
C ASP A 87 -18.79 3.82 -10.83
N GLN A 88 -19.57 4.31 -9.87
CA GLN A 88 -21.03 4.35 -9.92
C GLN A 88 -21.55 5.29 -11.02
N ALA A 89 -20.96 6.46 -11.19
CA ALA A 89 -21.33 7.37 -12.28
C ALA A 89 -21.02 6.77 -13.67
N LEU A 90 -19.88 6.08 -13.79
CA LEU A 90 -19.49 5.37 -15.00
C LEU A 90 -20.50 4.26 -15.33
N SER A 91 -20.87 3.43 -14.37
CA SER A 91 -21.85 2.36 -14.54
C SER A 91 -23.26 2.89 -14.83
N TYR A 92 -23.66 3.97 -14.16
CA TYR A 92 -24.96 4.60 -14.36
C TYR A 92 -25.15 5.16 -15.77
N LEU A 93 -24.11 5.84 -16.30
CA LEU A 93 -24.18 6.52 -17.59
C LEU A 93 -23.93 5.58 -18.78
N PHE A 94 -23.03 4.62 -18.64
CA PHE A 94 -22.51 3.81 -19.75
C PHE A 94 -22.67 2.30 -19.55
N GLY A 95 -23.12 1.83 -18.38
CA GLY A 95 -23.33 0.41 -18.07
C GLY A 95 -22.04 -0.42 -18.06
N ALA A 96 -22.20 -1.72 -18.33
CA ALA A 96 -21.10 -2.67 -18.52
C ALA A 96 -21.14 -3.17 -19.97
N GLY A 97 -20.48 -2.47 -20.88
CA GLY A 97 -20.51 -2.77 -22.30
C GLY A 97 -19.22 -2.36 -23.03
N SER A 98 -19.24 -2.43 -24.36
CA SER A 98 -18.07 -2.16 -25.20
C SER A 98 -17.48 -0.76 -25.01
N GLU A 99 -18.31 0.24 -24.71
CA GLU A 99 -17.84 1.61 -24.45
C GLU A 99 -17.08 1.69 -23.14
N THR A 100 -17.63 1.12 -22.09
CA THR A 100 -16.98 1.08 -20.77
C THR A 100 -15.71 0.23 -20.81
N ASP A 101 -15.70 -0.90 -21.52
CA ASP A 101 -14.51 -1.73 -21.72
C ASP A 101 -13.40 -0.94 -22.43
N ALA A 102 -13.74 -0.20 -23.49
CA ALA A 102 -12.78 0.65 -24.21
C ALA A 102 -12.17 1.73 -23.30
N PHE A 103 -12.99 2.37 -22.47
CA PHE A 103 -12.48 3.33 -21.48
C PHE A 103 -11.61 2.66 -20.41
N LEU A 104 -11.99 1.48 -19.92
CA LEU A 104 -11.23 0.77 -18.88
C LEU A 104 -9.88 0.26 -19.39
N VAL A 105 -9.74 -0.06 -20.67
CA VAL A 105 -8.45 -0.32 -21.30
C VAL A 105 -7.60 0.96 -21.28
N ALA A 106 -8.16 2.10 -21.66
CA ALA A 106 -7.47 3.40 -21.60
C ALA A 106 -7.15 3.83 -20.15
N TRP A 107 -7.98 3.44 -19.17
CA TRP A 107 -7.77 3.70 -17.74
C TRP A 107 -6.51 3.04 -17.17
N THR A 108 -6.00 2.02 -17.81
CA THR A 108 -4.73 1.38 -17.41
C THR A 108 -3.58 2.38 -17.39
N VAL A 109 -3.56 3.36 -18.32
CA VAL A 109 -2.51 4.38 -18.40
C VAL A 109 -2.47 5.27 -17.14
N PRO A 110 -3.56 5.94 -16.71
CA PRO A 110 -3.55 6.71 -15.47
C PRO A 110 -3.33 5.84 -14.21
N GLU A 111 -3.75 4.59 -14.19
CA GLU A 111 -3.52 3.68 -13.06
C GLU A 111 -2.02 3.40 -12.86
N PHE A 112 -1.29 3.11 -13.94
CA PHE A 112 0.17 2.97 -13.90
C PHE A 112 0.87 4.30 -13.58
N ALA A 113 0.42 5.39 -14.21
CA ALA A 113 0.99 6.71 -13.96
C ALA A 113 0.82 7.15 -12.49
N ALA A 114 -0.31 6.87 -11.86
CA ALA A 114 -0.54 7.16 -10.44
C ALA A 114 0.46 6.41 -9.55
N THR A 115 0.63 5.11 -9.76
CA THR A 115 1.57 4.30 -8.99
C THR A 115 3.01 4.78 -9.17
N LEU A 116 3.44 5.03 -10.40
CA LEU A 116 4.83 5.42 -10.69
C LEU A 116 5.14 6.86 -10.32
N LEU A 117 4.21 7.79 -10.57
CA LEU A 117 4.50 9.22 -10.50
C LEU A 117 3.99 9.88 -9.22
N ILE A 118 3.00 9.30 -8.52
CA ILE A 118 2.41 9.91 -7.34
C ILE A 118 2.66 9.11 -6.07
N GLU A 119 2.42 7.80 -6.12
CA GLU A 119 2.38 6.95 -4.92
C GLU A 119 3.76 6.47 -4.50
N ASP A 120 4.42 5.72 -5.36
CA ASP A 120 5.66 5.02 -5.01
C ASP A 120 6.91 5.62 -5.70
N GLY A 121 6.95 5.70 -7.04
CA GLY A 121 8.18 5.95 -7.79
C GLY A 121 8.87 7.27 -7.48
N MET A 122 8.21 8.40 -7.78
CA MET A 122 8.81 9.72 -7.57
C MET A 122 8.95 10.10 -6.10
N ALA A 123 8.06 9.62 -5.24
CA ALA A 123 8.12 9.91 -3.81
C ALA A 123 9.42 9.40 -3.19
N PHE A 124 9.88 8.21 -3.56
CA PHE A 124 11.14 7.63 -3.05
C PHE A 124 12.38 8.45 -3.44
N VAL A 125 12.38 9.11 -4.58
CA VAL A 125 13.53 9.89 -5.08
C VAL A 125 13.46 11.35 -4.63
N LEU A 126 12.30 11.98 -4.81
CA LEU A 126 12.17 13.42 -4.61
C LEU A 126 11.95 13.82 -3.15
N VAL A 127 11.25 13.02 -2.34
CA VAL A 127 11.04 13.39 -0.93
C VAL A 127 12.36 13.50 -0.16
N PRO A 128 13.32 12.54 -0.25
CA PRO A 128 14.63 12.70 0.36
C PRO A 128 15.40 13.91 -0.19
N ALA A 129 15.42 14.11 -1.51
CA ALA A 129 16.13 15.22 -2.14
C ALA A 129 15.59 16.58 -1.64
N PHE A 130 14.27 16.76 -1.61
CA PHE A 130 13.65 17.95 -1.04
C PHE A 130 13.90 18.09 0.47
N SER A 131 13.89 16.99 1.23
CA SER A 131 14.15 17.02 2.67
C SER A 131 15.56 17.51 2.99
N VAL A 132 16.54 17.07 2.22
CA VAL A 132 17.93 17.56 2.31
C VAL A 132 18.00 19.04 1.96
N ALA A 133 17.36 19.46 0.86
CA ALA A 133 17.34 20.88 0.46
C ALA A 133 16.65 21.77 1.51
N VAL A 134 15.56 21.30 2.12
CA VAL A 134 14.86 22.01 3.22
C VAL A 134 15.75 22.11 4.46
N ALA A 135 16.46 21.03 4.83
CA ALA A 135 17.39 21.03 5.95
C ALA A 135 18.57 21.98 5.72
N HIS A 136 19.15 22.02 4.50
CA HIS A 136 20.18 22.98 4.15
C HIS A 136 19.68 24.43 4.18
N ARG A 137 18.44 24.67 3.73
CA ARG A 137 17.80 26.00 3.81
C ARG A 137 17.67 26.49 5.27
N ALA A 138 17.34 25.57 6.20
CA ALA A 138 17.23 25.90 7.63
C ALA A 138 18.58 26.23 8.28
N ARG A 139 19.71 25.76 7.73
CA ARG A 139 21.07 26.04 8.20
C ARG A 139 21.62 27.40 7.74
N GLY A 140 20.91 28.16 6.89
CA GLY A 140 21.27 29.54 6.56
C GLY A 140 22.41 29.70 5.55
N GLY A 141 22.56 28.80 4.57
CA GLY A 141 23.56 28.92 3.49
C GLY A 141 23.29 30.05 2.49
N VAL A 142 24.31 30.46 1.74
CA VAL A 142 24.20 31.44 0.66
C VAL A 142 23.35 30.86 -0.48
N GLY A 143 22.20 31.51 -0.75
CA GLY A 143 21.22 31.06 -1.74
C GLY A 143 20.08 30.22 -1.14
N ASP A 144 19.09 29.93 -1.98
CA ASP A 144 17.94 29.09 -1.58
C ASP A 144 18.08 27.69 -2.22
N PRO A 145 18.55 26.67 -1.47
CA PRO A 145 18.80 25.35 -2.02
C PRO A 145 17.52 24.67 -2.55
N VAL A 146 16.35 25.01 -1.98
CA VAL A 146 15.07 24.48 -2.48
C VAL A 146 14.73 25.09 -3.84
N ARG A 147 14.91 26.40 -4.02
CA ARG A 147 14.69 27.04 -5.32
C ARG A 147 15.70 26.56 -6.37
N SER A 148 16.96 26.38 -5.99
CA SER A 148 17.99 25.82 -6.88
C SER A 148 17.63 24.41 -7.32
N LEU A 149 17.18 23.54 -6.39
CA LEU A 149 16.72 22.19 -6.72
C LEU A 149 15.50 22.24 -7.67
N VAL A 150 14.51 23.09 -7.40
CA VAL A 150 13.35 23.24 -8.29
C VAL A 150 13.78 23.75 -9.66
N ALA A 151 14.62 24.78 -9.74
CA ALA A 151 15.08 25.35 -11.01
C ALA A 151 15.86 24.33 -11.87
N SER A 152 16.59 23.41 -11.24
CA SER A 152 17.38 22.40 -11.95
C SER A 152 16.57 21.14 -12.31
N THR A 153 15.62 20.72 -11.49
CA THR A 153 14.92 19.44 -11.68
C THR A 153 13.57 19.60 -12.38
N LEU A 154 12.79 20.64 -12.07
CA LEU A 154 11.44 20.80 -12.61
C LEU A 154 11.41 20.90 -14.16
N PRO A 155 12.26 21.70 -14.83
CA PRO A 155 12.21 21.80 -16.29
C PRO A 155 12.56 20.46 -16.97
N ARG A 156 13.58 19.75 -16.45
CA ARG A 156 14.02 18.45 -16.98
C ARG A 156 12.94 17.39 -16.83
N LEU A 157 12.32 17.30 -15.65
CA LEU A 157 11.25 16.36 -15.40
C LEU A 157 9.99 16.73 -16.19
N THR A 158 9.65 18.02 -16.32
CA THR A 158 8.52 18.46 -17.15
C THR A 158 8.74 18.05 -18.60
N LEU A 159 9.94 18.25 -19.15
CA LEU A 159 10.27 17.79 -20.50
C LEU A 159 10.12 16.27 -20.65
N ALA A 160 10.60 15.50 -19.67
CA ALA A 160 10.44 14.05 -19.66
C ALA A 160 8.96 13.63 -19.60
N PHE A 161 8.14 14.31 -18.78
CA PHE A 161 6.70 14.03 -18.70
C PHE A 161 5.95 14.42 -19.97
N VAL A 162 6.34 15.53 -20.62
CA VAL A 162 5.80 15.91 -21.93
C VAL A 162 6.16 14.86 -22.97
N ALA A 163 7.42 14.42 -23.01
CA ALA A 163 7.86 13.38 -23.93
C ALA A 163 7.10 12.06 -23.68
N ALA A 164 6.90 11.66 -22.42
CA ALA A 164 6.14 10.48 -22.07
C ALA A 164 4.66 10.61 -22.48
N ALA A 165 4.04 11.77 -22.25
CA ALA A 165 2.66 12.03 -22.67
C ALA A 165 2.52 11.96 -24.20
N LEU A 166 3.43 12.58 -24.94
CA LEU A 166 3.45 12.52 -26.40
C LEU A 166 3.65 11.09 -26.91
N LEU A 167 4.56 10.33 -26.29
CA LEU A 167 4.79 8.92 -26.61
C LEU A 167 3.51 8.09 -26.41
N LEU A 168 2.80 8.29 -25.31
CA LEU A 168 1.52 7.61 -25.03
C LEU A 168 0.42 8.01 -26.03
N ILE A 169 0.33 9.29 -26.38
CA ILE A 169 -0.67 9.80 -27.34
C ILE A 169 -0.41 9.25 -28.73
N VAL A 170 0.83 9.31 -29.21
CA VAL A 170 1.21 8.81 -30.54
C VAL A 170 1.19 7.28 -30.58
N GLY A 171 1.69 6.64 -29.52
CA GLY A 171 1.74 5.18 -29.36
C GLY A 171 0.40 4.54 -28.98
N ALA A 172 -0.69 5.33 -28.76
CA ALA A 172 -1.97 4.81 -28.30
C ALA A 172 -2.53 3.65 -29.17
N PRO A 173 -2.46 3.66 -30.52
CA PRO A 173 -2.93 2.53 -31.30
C PRO A 173 -2.20 1.23 -30.98
N TYR A 174 -0.88 1.27 -30.91
CA TYR A 174 -0.05 0.10 -30.59
C TYR A 174 -0.27 -0.38 -29.15
N LEU A 175 -0.45 0.57 -28.23
CA LEU A 175 -0.71 0.25 -26.83
C LEU A 175 -2.06 -0.46 -26.67
N VAL A 176 -3.12 0.02 -27.33
CA VAL A 176 -4.44 -0.61 -27.29
C VAL A 176 -4.41 -1.98 -27.94
N GLU A 177 -3.75 -2.14 -29.08
CA GLU A 177 -3.59 -3.43 -29.75
C GLU A 177 -2.83 -4.44 -28.86
N ALA A 178 -1.78 -3.99 -28.19
CA ALA A 178 -1.02 -4.85 -27.27
C ALA A 178 -1.77 -5.23 -25.99
N LEU A 179 -2.57 -4.29 -25.44
CA LEU A 179 -3.31 -4.50 -24.19
C LEU A 179 -4.64 -5.23 -24.37
N ALA A 180 -5.30 -5.06 -25.51
CA ALA A 180 -6.66 -5.55 -25.73
C ALA A 180 -6.92 -5.83 -27.21
N PRO A 181 -6.26 -6.85 -27.81
CA PRO A 181 -6.34 -7.13 -29.24
C PRO A 181 -7.73 -7.57 -29.70
N GLY A 182 -8.53 -8.15 -28.81
CA GLY A 182 -9.90 -8.62 -29.11
C GLY A 182 -11.01 -7.60 -28.86
N LEU A 183 -10.69 -6.33 -28.61
CA LEU A 183 -11.69 -5.33 -28.23
C LEU A 183 -12.66 -5.04 -29.39
N PRO A 184 -14.00 -5.04 -29.17
CA PRO A 184 -14.98 -4.79 -30.23
C PRO A 184 -14.88 -3.38 -30.83
N ASN A 185 -14.45 -2.38 -30.05
CA ASN A 185 -14.34 -0.98 -30.49
C ASN A 185 -12.93 -0.40 -30.20
N PRO A 186 -11.88 -0.81 -30.93
CA PRO A 186 -10.52 -0.38 -30.68
C PRO A 186 -10.29 1.12 -30.95
N ARG A 187 -11.01 1.72 -31.91
CA ARG A 187 -10.90 3.16 -32.19
C ARG A 187 -11.30 4.01 -31.00
N LEU A 188 -12.39 3.64 -30.32
CA LEU A 188 -12.84 4.32 -29.11
C LEU A 188 -11.81 4.22 -27.98
N ALA A 189 -11.22 3.04 -27.81
CA ALA A 189 -10.15 2.84 -26.82
C ALA A 189 -8.91 3.69 -27.14
N VAL A 190 -8.52 3.81 -28.41
CA VAL A 190 -7.42 4.69 -28.85
C VAL A 190 -7.72 6.15 -28.55
N ASP A 191 -8.94 6.64 -28.85
CA ASP A 191 -9.36 8.01 -28.54
C ASP A 191 -9.30 8.27 -27.04
N CYS A 192 -9.83 7.37 -26.23
CA CYS A 192 -9.76 7.45 -24.77
C CYS A 192 -8.30 7.40 -24.28
N THR A 193 -7.46 6.54 -24.85
CA THR A 193 -6.04 6.41 -24.47
C THR A 193 -5.25 7.68 -24.80
N ARG A 194 -5.53 8.33 -25.92
CA ARG A 194 -4.91 9.63 -26.25
C ARG A 194 -5.26 10.72 -25.22
N LEU A 195 -6.52 10.77 -24.79
CA LEU A 195 -6.98 11.72 -23.78
C LEU A 195 -6.38 11.40 -22.40
N THR A 196 -6.40 10.14 -21.98
CA THR A 196 -5.83 9.71 -20.71
C THR A 196 -4.30 9.77 -20.70
N GLY A 197 -3.62 9.64 -21.85
CA GLY A 197 -2.16 9.77 -21.99
C GLY A 197 -1.60 11.11 -21.51
N THR A 198 -2.42 12.17 -21.55
CA THR A 198 -2.07 13.49 -20.96
C THR A 198 -1.80 13.43 -19.45
N CYS A 199 -2.27 12.38 -18.78
CA CYS A 199 -2.04 12.19 -17.34
C CYS A 199 -0.56 11.99 -17.02
N ALA A 200 0.28 11.52 -17.93
CA ALA A 200 1.72 11.40 -17.70
C ALA A 200 2.34 12.76 -17.31
N LEU A 201 1.92 13.84 -17.96
CA LEU A 201 2.35 15.19 -17.62
C LEU A 201 1.71 15.66 -16.31
N SER A 202 0.39 15.58 -16.20
CA SER A 202 -0.33 16.14 -15.05
C SER A 202 -0.05 15.39 -13.76
N PHE A 203 0.05 14.05 -13.80
CA PHE A 203 0.40 13.23 -12.64
C PHE A 203 1.86 13.38 -12.26
N GLY A 204 2.76 13.53 -13.25
CA GLY A 204 4.16 13.82 -13.00
C GLY A 204 4.34 15.13 -12.24
N LEU A 205 3.68 16.19 -12.70
CA LEU A 205 3.71 17.49 -12.01
C LEU A 205 3.01 17.44 -10.64
N ALA A 206 1.87 16.75 -10.51
CA ALA A 206 1.18 16.57 -9.24
C ALA A 206 2.02 15.77 -8.23
N GLY A 207 2.70 14.71 -8.68
CA GLY A 207 3.63 13.94 -7.87
C GLY A 207 4.83 14.75 -7.42
N TYR A 208 5.40 15.56 -8.31
CA TYR A 208 6.47 16.50 -7.97
C TYR A 208 6.04 17.49 -6.88
N CYS A 209 4.87 18.12 -7.04
CA CYS A 209 4.32 19.03 -6.03
C CYS A 209 4.05 18.30 -4.71
N SER A 210 3.52 17.07 -4.77
CA SER A 210 3.27 16.24 -3.58
C SER A 210 4.56 15.92 -2.84
N ALA A 211 5.62 15.53 -3.54
CA ALA A 211 6.91 15.21 -2.94
C ALA A 211 7.53 16.45 -2.26
N ALA A 212 7.52 17.60 -2.94
CA ALA A 212 7.99 18.86 -2.37
C ALA A 212 7.20 19.26 -1.12
N LEU A 213 5.87 19.16 -1.14
CA LEU A 213 5.01 19.51 0.00
C LEU A 213 5.18 18.53 1.17
N ARG A 214 5.33 17.24 0.91
CA ARG A 214 5.59 16.20 1.94
C ARG A 214 6.93 16.48 2.65
N ALA A 215 7.98 16.85 1.92
CA ALA A 215 9.25 17.25 2.50
C ALA A 215 9.13 18.49 3.41
N HIS A 216 8.24 19.42 3.10
CA HIS A 216 7.89 20.55 3.96
C HIS A 216 6.87 20.20 5.06
N ARG A 217 6.61 18.92 5.34
CA ARG A 217 5.61 18.42 6.31
C ARG A 217 4.19 18.96 6.08
N ARG A 218 3.83 19.24 4.83
CA ARG A 218 2.50 19.68 4.40
C ARG A 218 1.76 18.54 3.72
N PHE A 219 0.88 17.84 4.45
CA PHE A 219 0.22 16.62 3.98
C PHE A 219 -1.20 16.84 3.45
N VAL A 220 -1.86 17.96 3.81
CA VAL A 220 -3.26 18.22 3.49
C VAL A 220 -3.47 18.40 1.97
N ALA A 221 -2.66 19.20 1.30
CA ALA A 221 -2.80 19.42 -0.14
C ALA A 221 -2.49 18.15 -0.96
N PRO A 222 -1.41 17.37 -0.67
CA PRO A 222 -1.22 16.06 -1.27
C PRO A 222 -2.35 15.05 -1.02
N ALA A 223 -3.03 15.09 0.14
CA ALA A 223 -4.17 14.22 0.41
C ALA A 223 -5.44 14.62 -0.38
N ALA A 224 -5.58 15.90 -0.73
CA ALA A 224 -6.76 16.41 -1.44
C ALA A 224 -6.74 16.15 -2.96
N ILE A 225 -5.61 15.73 -3.55
CA ILE A 225 -5.48 15.58 -5.00
C ILE A 225 -6.48 14.60 -5.60
N TYR A 226 -6.69 13.45 -4.96
CA TYR A 226 -7.63 12.45 -5.47
C TYR A 226 -9.10 12.86 -5.29
N VAL A 227 -9.40 13.74 -4.34
CA VAL A 227 -10.72 14.38 -4.24
C VAL A 227 -10.96 15.26 -5.46
N ALA A 228 -10.03 16.17 -5.77
CA ALA A 228 -10.12 17.06 -6.93
C ALA A 228 -10.18 16.26 -8.26
N TYR A 229 -9.39 15.20 -8.36
CA TYR A 229 -9.33 14.31 -9.52
C TYR A 229 -10.69 13.65 -9.80
N ASN A 230 -11.26 12.98 -8.79
CA ASN A 230 -12.53 12.28 -8.94
C ASN A 230 -13.70 13.26 -9.19
N VAL A 231 -13.70 14.44 -8.55
CA VAL A 231 -14.68 15.49 -8.83
C VAL A 231 -14.59 15.93 -10.29
N GLY A 232 -13.39 16.13 -10.83
CA GLY A 232 -13.18 16.48 -12.24
C GLY A 232 -13.75 15.44 -13.19
N ILE A 233 -13.52 14.16 -12.93
CA ILE A 233 -14.01 13.06 -13.77
C ILE A 233 -15.55 12.96 -13.70
N ILE A 234 -16.12 12.97 -12.50
CA ILE A 234 -17.58 12.87 -12.31
C ILE A 234 -18.27 14.04 -13.00
N THR A 235 -17.77 15.27 -12.79
CA THR A 235 -18.33 16.46 -13.43
C THR A 235 -18.28 16.37 -14.96
N ALA A 236 -17.14 15.95 -15.52
CA ALA A 236 -17.00 15.79 -16.97
C ALA A 236 -17.96 14.72 -17.53
N MET A 237 -18.12 13.60 -16.85
CA MET A 237 -19.06 12.54 -17.26
C MET A 237 -20.50 13.04 -17.31
N PHE A 238 -20.98 13.76 -16.30
CA PHE A 238 -22.35 14.26 -16.27
C PHE A 238 -22.58 15.43 -17.26
N MET A 239 -21.58 16.29 -17.46
CA MET A 239 -21.72 17.44 -18.38
C MET A 239 -21.57 17.07 -19.85
N LEU A 240 -20.69 16.15 -20.18
CA LEU A 240 -20.31 15.83 -21.55
C LEU A 240 -20.80 14.45 -22.01
N GLY A 241 -21.19 13.56 -21.09
CA GLY A 241 -21.53 12.16 -21.39
C GLY A 241 -22.62 12.00 -22.43
N GLY A 242 -23.66 12.84 -22.41
CA GLY A 242 -24.76 12.78 -23.39
C GLY A 242 -24.33 13.11 -24.82
N ARG A 243 -23.23 13.84 -25.03
CA ARG A 243 -22.74 14.23 -26.37
C ARG A 243 -21.53 13.40 -26.83
N TRP A 244 -20.65 13.02 -25.90
CA TRP A 244 -19.36 12.43 -26.23
C TRP A 244 -19.24 10.97 -25.77
N GLY A 245 -20.30 10.41 -25.19
CA GLY A 245 -20.29 9.05 -24.65
C GLY A 245 -19.19 8.90 -23.61
N VAL A 246 -18.59 7.73 -23.54
CA VAL A 246 -17.54 7.41 -22.56
C VAL A 246 -16.24 8.24 -22.73
N ARG A 247 -16.02 8.90 -23.90
CA ARG A 247 -14.92 9.86 -24.06
C ARG A 247 -14.96 10.99 -23.02
N ALA A 248 -16.17 11.33 -22.53
CA ALA A 248 -16.34 12.30 -21.44
C ALA A 248 -15.58 11.90 -20.17
N ALA A 249 -15.56 10.61 -19.84
CA ALA A 249 -14.77 10.10 -18.73
C ALA A 249 -13.26 10.29 -18.96
N ALA A 250 -12.79 10.04 -20.18
CA ALA A 250 -11.37 10.25 -20.54
C ALA A 250 -10.96 11.73 -20.51
N VAL A 251 -11.83 12.64 -20.98
CA VAL A 251 -11.65 14.10 -20.79
C VAL A 251 -11.61 14.45 -19.30
N GLY A 252 -12.49 13.84 -18.51
CA GLY A 252 -12.51 14.00 -17.06
C GLY A 252 -11.19 13.63 -16.40
N VAL A 253 -10.49 12.61 -16.90
CA VAL A 253 -9.14 12.24 -16.46
C VAL A 253 -8.14 13.37 -16.71
N ALA A 254 -8.15 13.96 -17.89
CA ALA A 254 -7.27 15.07 -18.25
C ALA A 254 -7.56 16.31 -17.37
N VAL A 255 -8.84 16.68 -17.23
CA VAL A 255 -9.29 17.79 -16.38
C VAL A 255 -8.94 17.53 -14.92
N GLY A 256 -9.25 16.32 -14.43
CA GLY A 256 -8.92 15.91 -13.06
C GLY A 256 -7.43 16.00 -12.76
N GLY A 257 -6.57 15.59 -13.70
CA GLY A 257 -5.13 15.73 -13.59
C GLY A 257 -4.67 17.18 -13.45
N VAL A 258 -5.28 18.12 -14.19
CA VAL A 258 -5.02 19.56 -14.03
C VAL A 258 -5.49 20.05 -12.66
N LEU A 259 -6.66 19.61 -12.19
CA LEU A 259 -7.18 19.96 -10.87
C LEU A 259 -6.28 19.46 -9.73
N MET A 260 -5.62 18.29 -9.88
CA MET A 260 -4.63 17.81 -8.93
C MET A 260 -3.45 18.79 -8.76
N ILE A 261 -2.95 19.36 -9.86
CA ILE A 261 -1.88 20.35 -9.83
C ILE A 261 -2.40 21.64 -9.17
N LEU A 262 -3.54 22.14 -9.61
CA LEU A 262 -4.13 23.40 -9.11
C LEU A 262 -4.41 23.35 -7.60
N THR A 263 -4.81 22.21 -7.07
CA THR A 263 -5.05 22.00 -5.64
C THR A 263 -3.76 22.16 -4.81
N GLN A 264 -2.60 21.79 -5.35
CA GLN A 264 -1.32 21.83 -4.65
C GLN A 264 -0.53 23.11 -4.90
N LEU A 265 -0.70 23.72 -6.08
CA LEU A 265 0.10 24.85 -6.54
C LEU A 265 0.13 26.03 -5.57
N PRO A 266 -1.01 26.49 -4.97
CA PRO A 266 -0.97 27.61 -4.01
C PRO A 266 -0.15 27.28 -2.76
N ALA A 267 -0.24 26.04 -2.28
CA ALA A 267 0.52 25.59 -1.12
C ALA A 267 2.03 25.54 -1.42
N LEU A 268 2.40 25.01 -2.60
CA LEU A 268 3.79 24.96 -3.05
C LEU A 268 4.38 26.35 -3.24
N LEU A 269 3.68 27.26 -3.95
CA LEU A 269 4.14 28.63 -4.19
C LEU A 269 4.34 29.40 -2.88
N ARG A 270 3.48 29.19 -1.87
CA ARG A 270 3.66 29.77 -0.54
C ARG A 270 4.95 29.29 0.12
N GLN A 271 5.30 27.99 -0.01
CA GLN A 271 6.53 27.44 0.56
C GLN A 271 7.79 27.95 -0.18
N LEU A 272 7.72 28.09 -1.49
CA LEU A 272 8.82 28.63 -2.29
C LEU A 272 9.05 30.15 -2.05
N ARG A 273 7.98 30.90 -1.74
CA ARG A 273 8.07 32.34 -1.43
C ARG A 273 8.48 32.64 0.02
N ARG A 274 8.36 31.68 0.92
CA ARG A 274 8.73 31.86 2.32
C ARG A 274 10.24 31.99 2.44
N LYS A 275 10.74 33.21 2.66
CA LYS A 275 12.08 33.41 3.22
C LYS A 275 11.96 33.04 4.70
N GLU A 276 12.43 31.86 5.09
CA GLU A 276 12.63 31.60 6.51
C GLU A 276 13.71 32.54 7.00
N ARG A 277 13.34 33.47 7.90
CA ARG A 277 14.29 34.21 8.72
C ARG A 277 15.00 33.13 9.53
N ALA A 278 16.30 32.99 9.32
CA ALA A 278 17.14 32.12 10.14
C ALA A 278 16.86 32.46 11.61
N PRO A 279 16.56 31.50 12.48
CA PRO A 279 16.70 31.68 13.90
C PRO A 279 18.21 31.89 14.13
N GLN A 280 18.60 33.10 14.52
CA GLN A 280 19.90 33.35 15.12
C GLN A 280 19.86 32.66 16.49
N GLU A 281 20.37 31.47 16.58
CA GLU A 281 21.00 30.97 17.80
C GLU A 281 22.11 29.96 17.47
N PRO A 282 23.34 30.25 17.91
CA PRO A 282 24.41 29.29 17.91
C PRO A 282 24.28 28.46 19.18
N GLY A 283 23.34 27.53 19.19
CA GLY A 283 23.18 26.51 20.23
C GLY A 283 23.67 25.17 19.69
N THR A 284 24.90 24.85 20.02
CA THR A 284 25.53 23.52 20.15
C THR A 284 24.55 22.34 20.02
N LEU A 285 24.38 21.84 18.81
CA LEU A 285 24.22 20.42 18.55
C LEU A 285 25.44 19.96 17.73
N ALA A 286 26.61 20.08 18.35
CA ALA A 286 27.75 19.27 18.04
C ALA A 286 27.38 17.84 18.44
N GLY A 287 27.21 16.95 17.49
CA GLY A 287 26.96 15.54 17.75
C GLY A 287 26.13 14.80 16.71
N ALA A 288 25.95 15.37 15.51
CA ALA A 288 25.55 14.60 14.35
C ALA A 288 26.49 14.97 13.20
N ASP A 289 27.77 14.76 13.43
CA ASP A 289 28.74 14.68 12.37
C ASP A 289 28.27 13.60 11.41
N GLY A 290 28.10 14.02 10.19
CA GLY A 290 27.63 13.24 9.08
C GLY A 290 28.25 11.86 8.99
N ASP A 291 27.63 10.91 9.61
CA ASP A 291 27.55 9.61 8.99
C ASP A 291 26.48 9.77 7.91
N GLY A 292 26.94 10.00 6.71
CA GLY A 292 26.13 10.39 5.57
C GLY A 292 24.90 9.51 5.54
N ALA A 293 23.74 10.12 5.36
CA ALA A 293 22.53 9.38 5.01
C ALA A 293 22.97 8.32 4.02
N ARG A 294 23.05 7.06 4.49
CA ARG A 294 23.50 5.94 3.64
C ARG A 294 22.73 6.09 2.36
N PRO A 295 23.37 6.17 1.21
CA PRO A 295 22.66 6.28 -0.05
C PRO A 295 21.66 5.16 -0.02
N VAL A 296 20.35 5.51 -0.05
CA VAL A 296 19.28 4.51 -0.06
C VAL A 296 19.65 3.61 -1.20
N GLU A 297 20.04 2.37 -0.89
CA GLU A 297 20.72 1.52 -1.86
C GLU A 297 19.82 1.47 -3.08
N PHE A 298 20.33 1.88 -4.22
CA PHE A 298 19.61 1.87 -5.50
C PHE A 298 18.94 0.51 -5.74
N ALA A 299 19.57 -0.56 -5.26
CA ALA A 299 19.04 -1.92 -5.24
C ALA A 299 17.72 -2.05 -4.46
N LEU A 300 17.55 -1.36 -3.32
CA LEU A 300 16.29 -1.42 -2.56
C LEU A 300 15.17 -0.70 -3.30
N ILE A 301 15.44 0.51 -3.81
CA ILE A 301 14.46 1.30 -4.57
C ILE A 301 14.02 0.52 -5.81
N SER A 302 14.98 -0.03 -6.57
CA SER A 302 14.68 -0.77 -7.79
C SER A 302 13.85 -2.03 -7.51
N THR A 303 14.13 -2.75 -6.43
CA THR A 303 13.37 -3.95 -6.05
C THR A 303 11.92 -3.60 -5.68
N VAL A 304 11.69 -2.52 -4.91
CA VAL A 304 10.35 -2.06 -4.54
C VAL A 304 9.57 -1.61 -5.78
N LEU A 305 10.21 -0.84 -6.66
CA LEU A 305 9.59 -0.35 -7.89
C LEU A 305 9.24 -1.49 -8.84
N LEU A 306 10.16 -2.43 -9.05
CA LEU A 306 9.91 -3.61 -9.89
C LEU A 306 8.79 -4.49 -9.30
N PHE A 307 8.75 -4.65 -7.97
CA PHE A 307 7.64 -5.35 -7.33
C PHE A 307 6.29 -4.66 -7.58
N ALA A 308 6.23 -3.33 -7.44
CA ALA A 308 5.03 -2.54 -7.71
C ALA A 308 4.58 -2.67 -9.18
N LEU A 309 5.52 -2.60 -10.12
CA LEU A 309 5.25 -2.79 -11.55
C LEU A 309 4.77 -4.22 -11.86
N CYS A 310 5.41 -5.23 -11.28
CA CYS A 310 4.95 -6.62 -11.41
C CYS A 310 3.53 -6.78 -10.87
N ARG A 311 3.21 -6.20 -9.73
CA ARG A 311 1.85 -6.26 -9.18
C ARG A 311 0.82 -5.61 -10.12
N GLN A 312 1.18 -4.48 -10.74
CA GLN A 312 0.31 -3.81 -11.72
C GLN A 312 0.13 -4.61 -13.00
N SER A 313 1.06 -5.49 -13.37
CA SER A 313 0.92 -6.31 -14.59
C SER A 313 -0.26 -7.29 -14.52
N GLN A 314 -0.79 -7.61 -13.33
CA GLN A 314 -2.04 -8.38 -13.21
C GLN A 314 -3.20 -7.71 -13.94
N VAL A 315 -3.31 -6.38 -13.86
CA VAL A 315 -4.34 -5.62 -14.57
C VAL A 315 -4.17 -5.77 -16.08
N LEU A 316 -2.93 -5.78 -16.58
CA LEU A 316 -2.65 -5.96 -18.02
C LEU A 316 -3.13 -7.32 -18.51
N ILE A 317 -2.86 -8.38 -17.74
CA ILE A 317 -3.30 -9.74 -18.06
C ILE A 317 -4.83 -9.82 -18.11
N GLU A 318 -5.51 -9.21 -17.14
CA GLU A 318 -6.97 -9.17 -17.09
C GLU A 318 -7.57 -8.41 -18.30
N ARG A 319 -6.95 -7.28 -18.71
CA ARG A 319 -7.38 -6.53 -19.89
C ARG A 319 -7.15 -7.33 -21.18
N PHE A 320 -5.97 -7.94 -21.30
CA PHE A 320 -5.62 -8.75 -22.46
C PHE A 320 -6.58 -9.94 -22.63
N LEU A 321 -6.74 -10.76 -21.60
CA LEU A 321 -7.63 -11.92 -21.64
C LEU A 321 -9.11 -11.50 -21.73
N GLY A 322 -9.52 -10.48 -21.00
CA GLY A 322 -10.89 -9.98 -21.00
C GLY A 322 -11.31 -9.40 -22.35
N SER A 323 -10.36 -8.85 -23.13
CA SER A 323 -10.66 -8.30 -24.45
C SER A 323 -11.09 -9.36 -25.47
N THR A 324 -10.74 -10.63 -25.26
CA THR A 324 -11.11 -11.75 -26.13
C THR A 324 -12.52 -12.27 -25.86
N LEU A 325 -13.17 -11.78 -24.81
CA LEU A 325 -14.50 -12.17 -24.37
C LEU A 325 -15.58 -11.19 -24.89
N PRO A 326 -16.87 -11.54 -24.79
CA PRO A 326 -17.95 -10.64 -25.15
C PRO A 326 -17.87 -9.29 -24.42
N ALA A 327 -18.43 -8.25 -25.05
CA ALA A 327 -18.49 -6.90 -24.48
C ALA A 327 -19.06 -6.89 -23.05
N GLY A 328 -18.46 -6.09 -22.18
CA GLY A 328 -18.78 -6.03 -20.74
C GLY A 328 -17.86 -6.87 -19.86
N ALA A 329 -17.07 -7.79 -20.43
CA ALA A 329 -16.19 -8.66 -19.65
C ALA A 329 -15.17 -7.89 -18.80
N ILE A 330 -14.52 -6.89 -19.39
CA ILE A 330 -13.55 -6.04 -18.68
C ILE A 330 -14.24 -5.20 -17.63
N SER A 331 -15.43 -4.71 -17.89
CA SER A 331 -16.26 -3.93 -16.96
C SER A 331 -16.66 -4.76 -15.74
N HIS A 332 -17.14 -5.99 -15.95
CA HIS A 332 -17.50 -6.90 -14.85
C HIS A 332 -16.31 -7.24 -13.96
N LEU A 333 -15.13 -7.52 -14.54
CA LEU A 333 -13.89 -7.73 -13.80
C LEU A 333 -13.52 -6.50 -12.94
N ASN A 334 -13.57 -5.32 -13.55
CA ASN A 334 -13.19 -4.07 -12.88
C ASN A 334 -14.12 -3.74 -11.69
N TYR A 335 -15.44 -3.76 -11.90
CA TYR A 335 -16.41 -3.46 -10.84
C TYR A 335 -16.36 -4.50 -9.73
N ALA A 336 -16.29 -5.79 -10.07
CA ALA A 336 -16.15 -6.87 -9.11
C ALA A 336 -14.90 -6.73 -8.23
N GLN A 337 -13.75 -6.45 -8.85
CA GLN A 337 -12.47 -6.28 -8.16
C GLN A 337 -12.48 -5.07 -7.23
N LYS A 338 -13.01 -3.92 -7.68
CA LYS A 338 -13.06 -2.68 -6.86
C LYS A 338 -13.86 -2.89 -5.59
N VAL A 339 -15.02 -3.54 -5.67
CA VAL A 339 -15.85 -3.85 -4.49
C VAL A 339 -15.20 -4.92 -3.61
N ALA A 340 -14.66 -5.98 -4.22
CA ALA A 340 -13.99 -7.05 -3.48
C ALA A 340 -12.79 -6.56 -2.66
N GLN A 341 -12.08 -5.52 -3.10
CA GLN A 341 -10.91 -4.98 -2.39
C GLN A 341 -11.25 -4.11 -1.17
N ILE A 342 -12.51 -3.72 -0.94
CA ILE A 342 -12.90 -2.86 0.20
C ILE A 342 -12.48 -3.45 1.55
N PRO A 343 -12.75 -4.73 1.90
CA PRO A 343 -12.31 -5.31 3.17
C PRO A 343 -10.79 -5.32 3.35
N MET A 344 -10.06 -5.51 2.25
CA MET A 344 -8.59 -5.47 2.26
C MET A 344 -8.07 -4.08 2.64
N THR A 345 -8.67 -3.02 2.13
CA THR A 345 -8.28 -1.64 2.44
C THR A 345 -8.39 -1.35 3.94
N PHE A 346 -9.47 -1.77 4.58
CA PHE A 346 -9.64 -1.63 6.03
C PHE A 346 -8.59 -2.41 6.82
N SER A 347 -8.26 -3.62 6.41
CA SER A 347 -7.25 -4.44 7.08
C SER A 347 -5.85 -3.85 6.98
N LEU A 348 -5.50 -3.27 5.83
CA LEU A 348 -4.21 -2.63 5.61
C LEU A 348 -4.04 -1.33 6.40
N MET A 349 -5.11 -0.57 6.65
CA MET A 349 -5.06 0.61 7.53
C MET A 349 -4.62 0.24 8.95
N LEU A 350 -5.07 -0.92 9.46
CA LEU A 350 -4.64 -1.42 10.77
C LEU A 350 -3.16 -1.81 10.79
N CYS A 351 -2.64 -2.40 9.72
CA CYS A 351 -1.23 -2.80 9.61
C CYS A 351 -0.27 -1.61 9.52
N THR A 352 -0.69 -0.45 9.00
CA THR A 352 0.21 0.72 8.89
C THR A 352 0.66 1.26 10.25
N VAL A 353 -0.15 1.09 11.29
CA VAL A 353 0.18 1.52 12.66
C VAL A 353 1.26 0.64 13.28
N THR A 354 1.41 -0.59 12.82
CA THR A 354 2.28 -1.61 13.43
C THR A 354 3.67 -1.70 12.80
N LEU A 355 3.82 -1.19 11.58
CA LEU A 355 5.08 -1.20 10.84
C LEU A 355 6.26 -0.58 11.60
N PRO A 356 6.12 0.61 12.23
CA PRO A 356 7.21 1.22 13.00
C PRO A 356 7.64 0.36 14.19
N VAL A 357 6.68 -0.34 14.83
CA VAL A 357 6.94 -1.19 15.99
C VAL A 357 7.79 -2.42 15.61
N VAL A 358 7.50 -3.01 14.46
CA VAL A 358 8.28 -4.15 13.92
C VAL A 358 9.68 -3.69 13.53
N ALA A 359 9.80 -2.56 12.84
CA ALA A 359 11.08 -2.00 12.41
C ALA A 359 11.97 -1.66 13.62
N GLN A 360 11.38 -1.07 14.67
CA GLN A 360 12.09 -0.76 15.90
C GLN A 360 12.56 -2.03 16.63
N ALA A 361 11.69 -3.04 16.80
CA ALA A 361 12.05 -4.29 17.44
C ALA A 361 13.18 -5.02 16.68
N MET A 362 13.17 -4.97 15.36
CA MET A 362 14.25 -5.53 14.53
C MET A 362 15.57 -4.76 14.72
N ALA A 363 15.51 -3.43 14.82
CA ALA A 363 16.69 -2.59 15.07
C ALA A 363 17.29 -2.82 16.47
N GLU A 364 16.45 -3.10 17.47
CA GLU A 364 16.82 -3.44 18.84
C GLU A 364 17.32 -4.90 18.98
N GLY A 365 17.22 -5.73 17.92
CA GLY A 365 17.58 -7.15 17.94
C GLY A 365 16.56 -8.06 18.62
N ASP A 366 15.41 -7.53 19.05
CA ASP A 366 14.31 -8.27 19.68
C ASP A 366 13.45 -8.97 18.61
N THR A 367 13.99 -10.07 18.09
CA THR A 367 13.34 -10.85 17.03
C THR A 367 12.04 -11.53 17.50
N GLU A 368 11.91 -11.86 18.79
CA GLU A 368 10.71 -12.50 19.32
C GLU A 368 9.54 -11.50 19.41
N ARG A 369 9.82 -10.26 19.81
CA ARG A 369 8.85 -9.17 19.81
C ARG A 369 8.39 -8.84 18.39
N ALA A 370 9.31 -8.75 17.43
CA ALA A 370 9.01 -8.54 16.03
C ALA A 370 8.15 -9.68 15.48
N ARG A 371 8.51 -10.96 15.75
CA ARG A 371 7.76 -12.16 15.37
C ARG A 371 6.34 -12.14 15.91
N SER A 372 6.21 -12.02 17.24
CA SER A 372 4.88 -12.02 17.89
C SER A 372 3.97 -10.92 17.32
N ARG A 373 4.54 -9.77 16.96
CA ARG A 373 3.78 -8.68 16.36
C ARG A 373 3.30 -9.02 14.96
N VAL A 374 4.18 -9.50 14.09
CA VAL A 374 3.84 -9.90 12.71
C VAL A 374 2.79 -11.01 12.72
N GLU A 375 2.95 -12.05 13.54
CA GLU A 375 2.00 -13.15 13.66
C GLU A 375 0.61 -12.68 14.10
N LYS A 376 0.53 -11.76 15.07
CA LYS A 376 -0.75 -11.15 15.52
C LYS A 376 -1.40 -10.30 14.43
N ASP A 377 -0.59 -9.53 13.69
CA ASP A 377 -1.10 -8.70 12.60
C ASP A 377 -1.65 -9.56 11.46
N LEU A 378 -0.94 -10.63 11.09
CA LEU A 378 -1.42 -11.59 10.08
C LEU A 378 -2.72 -12.26 10.51
N ALA A 379 -2.86 -12.65 11.78
CA ALA A 379 -4.08 -13.24 12.31
C ALA A 379 -5.27 -12.24 12.28
N LEU A 380 -5.02 -10.99 12.66
CA LEU A 380 -6.06 -9.94 12.65
C LEU A 380 -6.50 -9.59 11.22
N VAL A 381 -5.54 -9.38 10.31
CA VAL A 381 -5.80 -9.14 8.88
C VAL A 381 -6.61 -10.28 8.29
N SER A 382 -6.22 -11.52 8.56
CA SER A 382 -6.92 -12.70 8.07
C SER A 382 -8.37 -12.75 8.54
N CYS A 383 -8.64 -12.46 9.83
CA CYS A 383 -10.00 -12.42 10.35
C CYS A 383 -10.87 -11.35 9.68
N ILE A 384 -10.34 -10.13 9.50
CA ILE A 384 -11.09 -9.01 8.91
C ILE A 384 -11.38 -9.29 7.43
N VAL A 385 -10.37 -9.74 6.69
CA VAL A 385 -10.50 -9.99 5.25
C VAL A 385 -11.41 -11.19 4.99
N LEU A 386 -11.31 -12.25 5.78
CA LEU A 386 -12.15 -13.44 5.63
C LEU A 386 -13.61 -13.17 6.03
N LEU A 387 -13.86 -12.34 7.04
CA LEU A 387 -15.20 -11.86 7.34
C LEU A 387 -15.78 -11.09 6.15
N GLY A 388 -14.99 -10.17 5.55
CA GLY A 388 -15.39 -9.43 4.36
C GLY A 388 -15.59 -10.34 3.14
N ALA A 389 -14.72 -11.33 2.93
CA ALA A 389 -14.84 -12.29 1.85
C ALA A 389 -16.12 -13.16 2.00
N ALA A 390 -16.44 -13.59 3.23
CA ALA A 390 -17.67 -14.32 3.51
C ALA A 390 -18.92 -13.46 3.25
N ALA A 391 -18.88 -12.18 3.62
CA ALA A 391 -19.99 -11.25 3.36
C ALA A 391 -20.16 -10.99 1.85
N ILE A 392 -19.07 -10.80 1.11
CA ILE A 392 -19.07 -10.66 -0.35
C ILE A 392 -19.62 -11.92 -1.02
N PHE A 393 -19.19 -13.09 -0.57
CA PHE A 393 -19.65 -14.36 -1.13
C PHE A 393 -21.16 -14.56 -0.86
N ALA A 394 -21.61 -14.26 0.34
CA ALA A 394 -23.01 -14.40 0.75
C ALA A 394 -23.92 -13.39 0.05
N CYS A 395 -23.58 -12.11 0.12
CA CYS A 395 -24.45 -10.99 -0.28
C CYS A 395 -24.00 -10.33 -1.59
N GLY A 396 -23.23 -11.03 -2.43
CA GLY A 396 -22.69 -10.48 -3.68
C GLY A 396 -23.72 -9.81 -4.59
N PRO A 397 -24.83 -10.49 -4.94
CA PRO A 397 -25.88 -9.89 -5.77
C PRO A 397 -26.46 -8.62 -5.15
N GLN A 398 -26.82 -8.64 -3.87
CA GLN A 398 -27.38 -7.49 -3.15
C GLN A 398 -26.41 -6.31 -3.07
N ILE A 399 -25.11 -6.59 -2.89
CA ILE A 399 -24.07 -5.55 -2.87
C ILE A 399 -23.97 -4.87 -4.24
N ILE A 400 -23.87 -5.64 -5.32
CA ILE A 400 -23.74 -5.08 -6.68
C ILE A 400 -25.02 -4.38 -7.10
N GLU A 401 -26.18 -4.92 -6.79
CA GLU A 401 -27.48 -4.31 -7.05
C GLU A 401 -27.59 -2.93 -6.39
N LEU A 402 -27.28 -2.83 -5.09
CA LEU A 402 -27.34 -1.57 -4.35
C LEU A 402 -26.30 -0.54 -4.84
N LEU A 403 -25.13 -0.99 -5.27
CA LEU A 403 -24.07 -0.09 -5.70
C LEU A 403 -24.21 0.37 -7.14
N PHE A 404 -24.58 -0.53 -8.06
CA PHE A 404 -24.42 -0.28 -9.49
C PHE A 404 -25.71 -0.43 -10.32
N GLN A 405 -26.70 -1.21 -9.91
CA GLN A 405 -27.90 -1.47 -10.73
C GLN A 405 -28.81 -0.25 -10.84
N ARG A 406 -28.33 0.73 -11.62
CA ARG A 406 -29.05 1.98 -11.92
C ARG A 406 -28.67 2.48 -13.32
N GLY A 407 -29.60 3.16 -14.00
CA GLY A 407 -29.35 3.73 -15.32
C GLY A 407 -29.05 2.66 -16.37
N ALA A 408 -27.88 2.73 -16.99
CA ALA A 408 -27.47 1.79 -18.03
C ALA A 408 -26.99 0.43 -17.54
N PHE A 409 -26.78 0.25 -16.23
CA PHE A 409 -26.32 -1.02 -15.64
C PHE A 409 -27.51 -1.92 -15.33
N THR A 410 -27.61 -3.05 -16.01
CA THR A 410 -28.76 -3.95 -16.00
C THR A 410 -28.73 -4.99 -14.88
N ALA A 411 -29.83 -5.71 -14.67
CA ALA A 411 -29.88 -6.85 -13.77
C ALA A 411 -28.99 -8.01 -14.25
N GLN A 412 -28.80 -8.16 -15.56
CA GLN A 412 -27.89 -9.16 -16.12
C GLN A 412 -26.42 -8.80 -15.78
N ASP A 413 -26.05 -7.52 -15.86
CA ASP A 413 -24.73 -7.04 -15.45
C ASP A 413 -24.51 -7.25 -13.96
N THR A 414 -25.56 -7.07 -13.15
CA THR A 414 -25.52 -7.34 -11.69
C THR A 414 -25.18 -8.80 -11.42
N ALA A 415 -25.87 -9.74 -12.07
CA ALA A 415 -25.65 -11.17 -11.88
C ALA A 415 -24.24 -11.58 -12.34
N ALA A 416 -23.81 -11.09 -13.51
CA ALA A 416 -22.47 -11.36 -14.04
C ALA A 416 -21.38 -10.81 -13.12
N THR A 417 -21.48 -9.54 -12.71
CA THR A 417 -20.50 -8.89 -11.83
C THR A 417 -20.45 -9.55 -10.45
N ALA A 418 -21.60 -9.90 -9.87
CA ALA A 418 -21.68 -10.59 -8.58
C ALA A 418 -21.00 -11.97 -8.61
N SER A 419 -21.20 -12.72 -9.71
CA SER A 419 -20.56 -14.03 -9.89
C SER A 419 -19.04 -13.89 -9.96
N VAL A 420 -18.53 -12.93 -10.72
CA VAL A 420 -17.10 -12.61 -10.80
C VAL A 420 -16.55 -12.18 -9.42
N MET A 421 -17.30 -11.34 -8.69
CA MET A 421 -16.91 -10.84 -7.38
C MET A 421 -16.80 -11.97 -6.33
N ARG A 422 -17.69 -12.96 -6.38
CA ARG A 422 -17.61 -14.17 -5.54
C ARG A 422 -16.31 -14.94 -5.77
N VAL A 423 -15.88 -15.06 -7.02
CA VAL A 423 -14.61 -15.73 -7.36
C VAL A 423 -13.41 -14.92 -6.90
N TYR A 424 -13.41 -13.59 -7.10
CA TYR A 424 -12.37 -12.72 -6.55
C TYR A 424 -12.26 -12.78 -5.02
N ALA A 425 -13.39 -12.97 -4.32
CA ALA A 425 -13.40 -13.09 -2.86
C ALA A 425 -12.54 -14.23 -2.34
N LEU A 426 -12.36 -15.32 -3.13
CA LEU A 426 -11.46 -16.43 -2.79
C LEU A 426 -9.99 -16.02 -2.75
N GLY A 427 -9.60 -15.02 -3.54
CA GLY A 427 -8.23 -14.49 -3.59
C GLY A 427 -7.93 -13.39 -2.56
N LEU A 428 -8.93 -12.84 -1.87
CA LEU A 428 -8.76 -11.68 -0.98
C LEU A 428 -7.77 -11.91 0.15
N LEU A 429 -7.78 -13.10 0.74
CA LEU A 429 -6.80 -13.47 1.75
C LEU A 429 -5.38 -13.42 1.19
N GLY A 430 -5.16 -13.97 -0.02
CA GLY A 430 -3.89 -13.90 -0.74
C GLY A 430 -3.43 -12.47 -0.94
N HIS A 431 -4.28 -11.59 -1.47
CA HIS A 431 -3.98 -10.16 -1.66
C HIS A 431 -3.59 -9.45 -0.35
N ALA A 432 -4.31 -9.70 0.73
CA ALA A 432 -4.04 -9.09 2.03
C ALA A 432 -2.72 -9.59 2.63
N LEU A 433 -2.46 -10.89 2.52
CA LEU A 433 -1.20 -11.49 2.98
C LEU A 433 0.00 -10.98 2.20
N VAL A 434 -0.08 -10.93 0.86
CA VAL A 434 0.99 -10.35 0.02
C VAL A 434 1.30 -8.94 0.49
N SER A 435 0.28 -8.10 0.67
CA SER A 435 0.45 -6.70 1.08
C SER A 435 1.04 -6.57 2.49
N ALA A 436 0.70 -7.45 3.43
CA ALA A 436 1.25 -7.45 4.78
C ALA A 436 2.69 -7.98 4.83
N LEU A 437 2.96 -9.11 4.14
CA LEU A 437 4.26 -9.77 4.14
C LEU A 437 5.33 -8.95 3.43
N VAL A 438 5.01 -8.36 2.28
CA VAL A 438 5.94 -7.53 1.50
C VAL A 438 6.47 -6.36 2.32
N ARG A 439 5.63 -5.74 3.12
CA ARG A 439 6.06 -4.67 4.05
C ARG A 439 7.09 -5.18 5.06
N SER A 440 6.90 -6.39 5.58
CA SER A 440 7.85 -7.00 6.52
C SER A 440 9.21 -7.33 5.85
N TYR A 441 9.20 -7.75 4.58
CA TYR A 441 10.43 -7.96 3.81
C TYR A 441 11.21 -6.65 3.59
N PHE A 442 10.53 -5.59 3.19
CA PHE A 442 11.19 -4.29 2.91
C PHE A 442 11.57 -3.54 4.19
N SER A 443 10.93 -3.83 5.33
CA SER A 443 11.31 -3.25 6.64
C SER A 443 12.55 -3.89 7.25
N ALA A 444 12.99 -5.04 6.76
CA ALA A 444 14.18 -5.73 7.26
C ALA A 444 15.51 -5.05 6.89
N GLY A 445 15.48 -3.97 6.11
CA GLY A 445 16.66 -3.15 5.77
C GLY A 445 17.70 -3.83 4.88
N ARG A 446 17.39 -5.01 4.35
CA ARG A 446 18.25 -5.76 3.43
C ARG A 446 17.59 -5.84 2.06
N PRO A 447 18.29 -5.52 0.96
CA PRO A 447 17.76 -5.70 -0.37
C PRO A 447 17.51 -7.20 -0.62
N THR A 448 16.26 -7.55 -0.90
CA THR A 448 15.87 -8.93 -1.18
C THR A 448 15.02 -8.99 -2.44
N TRP A 449 15.46 -9.80 -3.40
CA TRP A 449 14.74 -10.06 -4.65
C TRP A 449 13.62 -11.09 -4.50
N TYR A 450 13.55 -11.75 -3.35
CA TYR A 450 12.60 -12.83 -3.13
C TYR A 450 11.13 -12.42 -3.30
N PRO A 451 10.65 -11.26 -2.79
CA PRO A 451 9.29 -10.81 -3.03
C PRO A 451 8.96 -10.63 -4.51
N LEU A 452 9.94 -10.13 -5.28
CA LEU A 452 9.78 -9.98 -6.73
C LEU A 452 9.67 -11.34 -7.43
N VAL A 453 10.53 -12.30 -7.09
CA VAL A 453 10.48 -13.65 -7.66
C VAL A 453 9.16 -14.35 -7.33
N ALA A 454 8.69 -14.24 -6.08
CA ALA A 454 7.40 -14.78 -5.68
C ALA A 454 6.23 -14.15 -6.46
N MET A 455 6.30 -12.83 -6.69
CA MET A 455 5.28 -12.11 -7.47
C MET A 455 5.29 -12.52 -8.94
N VAL A 456 6.48 -12.64 -9.54
CA VAL A 456 6.63 -13.13 -10.94
C VAL A 456 6.06 -14.55 -11.07
N ALA A 457 6.34 -15.45 -10.13
CA ALA A 457 5.77 -16.80 -10.15
C ALA A 457 4.23 -16.78 -10.10
N GLY A 458 3.64 -15.91 -9.26
CA GLY A 458 2.19 -15.73 -9.21
C GLY A 458 1.61 -15.17 -10.51
N ILE A 459 2.29 -14.21 -11.13
CA ILE A 459 1.88 -13.62 -12.42
C ILE A 459 1.94 -14.66 -13.54
N VAL A 460 2.99 -15.46 -13.60
CA VAL A 460 3.10 -16.57 -14.57
C VAL A 460 1.97 -17.57 -14.39
N ALA A 461 1.67 -17.93 -13.13
CA ALA A 461 0.54 -18.80 -12.82
C ALA A 461 -0.81 -18.18 -13.25
N THR A 462 -1.04 -16.90 -12.93
CA THR A 462 -2.24 -16.16 -13.36
C THR A 462 -2.38 -16.14 -14.88
N SER A 463 -1.29 -15.86 -15.60
CA SER A 463 -1.28 -15.80 -17.07
C SER A 463 -1.60 -17.16 -17.68
N TRP A 464 -0.94 -18.21 -17.20
CA TRP A 464 -1.10 -19.54 -17.74
C TRP A 464 -2.49 -20.15 -17.44
N ILE A 465 -2.94 -20.06 -16.19
CA ILE A 465 -4.27 -20.54 -15.79
C ILE A 465 -5.35 -19.73 -16.51
N GLY A 466 -5.21 -18.39 -16.56
CA GLY A 466 -6.15 -17.52 -17.25
C GLY A 466 -6.26 -17.85 -18.73
N ALA A 467 -5.15 -18.01 -19.44
CA ALA A 467 -5.15 -18.41 -20.85
C ALA A 467 -5.78 -19.81 -21.06
N ALA A 468 -5.55 -20.74 -20.16
CA ALA A 468 -6.12 -22.10 -20.24
C ALA A 468 -7.63 -22.12 -19.95
N THR A 469 -8.14 -21.22 -19.10
CA THR A 469 -9.53 -21.25 -18.62
C THR A 469 -10.45 -20.21 -19.27
N VAL A 470 -9.90 -19.19 -19.94
CA VAL A 470 -10.69 -18.12 -20.55
C VAL A 470 -11.69 -18.65 -21.59
N GLY A 471 -11.31 -19.66 -22.37
CA GLY A 471 -12.18 -20.25 -23.40
C GLY A 471 -13.36 -21.05 -22.83
N SER A 472 -13.18 -21.70 -21.67
CA SER A 472 -14.19 -22.58 -21.05
C SER A 472 -15.01 -21.88 -19.96
N TRP A 473 -14.38 -21.01 -19.17
CA TRP A 473 -15.00 -20.37 -18.00
C TRP A 473 -15.19 -18.85 -18.19
N GLY A 474 -14.73 -18.28 -19.31
CA GLY A 474 -14.88 -16.86 -19.62
C GLY A 474 -14.27 -15.97 -18.52
N VAL A 475 -15.05 -14.98 -18.10
CA VAL A 475 -14.67 -14.00 -17.09
C VAL A 475 -14.35 -14.64 -15.73
N LEU A 476 -15.06 -15.72 -15.37
CA LEU A 476 -14.84 -16.45 -14.12
C LEU A 476 -13.47 -17.14 -14.11
N GLY A 477 -13.00 -17.62 -15.28
CA GLY A 477 -11.66 -18.21 -15.43
C GLY A 477 -10.55 -17.20 -15.14
N ILE A 478 -10.71 -15.95 -15.62
CA ILE A 478 -9.76 -14.87 -15.35
C ILE A 478 -9.72 -14.52 -13.85
N ALA A 479 -10.89 -14.39 -13.22
CA ALA A 479 -10.99 -14.11 -11.79
C ALA A 479 -10.39 -15.25 -10.93
N ALA A 480 -10.63 -16.51 -11.32
CA ALA A 480 -10.07 -17.68 -10.64
C ALA A 480 -8.54 -17.74 -10.80
N ALA A 481 -8.03 -17.47 -12.01
CA ALA A 481 -6.60 -17.39 -12.26
C ALA A 481 -5.91 -16.33 -11.39
N ASN A 482 -6.52 -15.14 -11.25
CA ASN A 482 -6.03 -14.09 -10.35
C ASN A 482 -6.02 -14.58 -8.89
N ALA A 483 -7.11 -15.18 -8.42
CA ALA A 483 -7.21 -15.70 -7.05
C ALA A 483 -6.16 -16.78 -6.75
N VAL A 484 -5.92 -17.71 -7.69
CA VAL A 484 -4.90 -18.75 -7.54
C VAL A 484 -3.49 -18.15 -7.57
N GLY A 485 -3.19 -17.28 -8.54
CA GLY A 485 -1.86 -16.68 -8.69
C GLY A 485 -1.46 -15.84 -7.49
N ILE A 486 -2.37 -15.00 -6.96
CA ILE A 486 -2.07 -14.20 -5.76
C ILE A 486 -1.95 -15.04 -4.50
N THR A 487 -2.73 -16.12 -4.40
CA THR A 487 -2.62 -17.09 -3.30
C THR A 487 -1.28 -17.81 -3.35
N LEU A 488 -0.82 -18.24 -4.54
CA LEU A 488 0.51 -18.81 -4.74
C LEU A 488 1.60 -17.82 -4.30
N THR A 489 1.51 -16.55 -4.72
CA THR A 489 2.43 -15.50 -4.29
C THR A 489 2.46 -15.39 -2.77
N ALA A 490 1.29 -15.36 -2.12
CA ALA A 490 1.18 -15.27 -0.66
C ALA A 490 1.85 -16.46 0.05
N LEU A 491 1.63 -17.68 -0.45
CA LEU A 491 2.23 -18.90 0.09
C LEU A 491 3.76 -18.90 -0.07
N LEU A 492 4.27 -18.50 -1.23
CA LEU A 492 5.70 -18.35 -1.47
C LEU A 492 6.32 -17.33 -0.51
N LEU A 493 5.71 -16.16 -0.37
CA LEU A 493 6.18 -15.14 0.57
C LEU A 493 6.17 -15.64 2.01
N LEU A 494 5.11 -16.30 2.43
CA LEU A 494 4.99 -16.86 3.77
C LEU A 494 6.07 -17.92 4.05
N TYR A 495 6.32 -18.80 3.07
CA TYR A 495 7.36 -19.82 3.17
C TYR A 495 8.77 -19.21 3.24
N GLY A 496 9.02 -18.14 2.50
CA GLY A 496 10.32 -17.46 2.44
C GLY A 496 10.67 -16.60 3.65
N MET A 497 9.72 -16.30 4.55
CA MET A 497 9.93 -15.38 5.68
C MET A 497 11.03 -15.82 6.64
N GLY A 498 11.09 -17.12 6.97
CA GLY A 498 11.92 -17.65 8.06
C GLY A 498 13.43 -17.40 7.96
N GLY A 499 13.98 -17.21 6.76
CA GLY A 499 15.42 -16.98 6.57
C GLY A 499 15.80 -15.61 6.00
N ARG A 500 14.81 -14.81 5.55
CA ARG A 500 15.06 -13.61 4.74
C ARG A 500 14.47 -12.32 5.32
N ALA A 501 13.56 -12.45 6.28
CA ALA A 501 12.92 -11.32 6.96
C ALA A 501 12.73 -11.63 8.46
N VAL A 502 11.56 -11.40 9.04
CA VAL A 502 11.25 -11.76 10.41
C VAL A 502 11.02 -13.27 10.51
N PRO A 503 11.72 -14.01 11.41
CA PRO A 503 11.59 -15.46 11.51
C PRO A 503 10.25 -15.85 12.17
N ILE A 504 9.18 -15.95 11.36
CA ILE A 504 7.85 -16.38 11.82
C ILE A 504 7.73 -17.91 11.87
N ARG A 505 6.81 -18.40 12.69
CA ARG A 505 6.46 -19.84 12.79
C ARG A 505 5.43 -20.18 11.71
N THR A 506 5.87 -20.32 10.46
CA THR A 506 4.99 -20.48 9.29
C THR A 506 3.92 -21.56 9.49
N ARG A 507 4.29 -22.73 10.02
CA ARG A 507 3.35 -23.82 10.28
C ARG A 507 2.25 -23.44 11.29
N GLN A 508 2.62 -22.72 12.33
CA GLN A 508 1.67 -22.22 13.34
C GLN A 508 0.75 -21.15 12.73
N VAL A 509 1.30 -20.21 11.96
CA VAL A 509 0.52 -19.17 11.26
C VAL A 509 -0.50 -19.80 10.32
N VAL A 510 -0.11 -20.77 9.50
CA VAL A 510 -1.04 -21.48 8.59
C VAL A 510 -2.14 -22.21 9.38
N THR A 511 -1.79 -22.88 10.48
CA THR A 511 -2.78 -23.55 11.33
C THR A 511 -3.74 -22.56 11.98
N GLU A 512 -3.23 -21.44 12.49
CA GLU A 512 -4.06 -20.35 13.05
C GLU A 512 -4.98 -19.74 12.00
N MET A 513 -4.51 -19.54 10.77
CA MET A 513 -5.32 -19.00 9.66
C MET A 513 -6.37 -19.99 9.14
N SER A 514 -6.15 -21.29 9.28
CA SER A 514 -7.15 -22.30 8.87
C SER A 514 -8.46 -22.21 9.67
N ARG A 515 -8.40 -21.73 10.90
CA ARG A 515 -9.58 -21.54 11.78
C ARG A 515 -10.53 -20.48 11.23
N PRO A 516 -10.10 -19.22 11.00
CA PRO A 516 -11.00 -18.22 10.42
C PRO A 516 -11.39 -18.55 8.97
N VAL A 517 -10.60 -19.30 8.20
CA VAL A 517 -11.02 -19.79 6.86
C VAL A 517 -12.25 -20.69 6.98
N ARG A 518 -12.22 -21.70 7.86
CA ARG A 518 -13.38 -22.59 8.08
C ARG A 518 -14.60 -21.82 8.59
N ALA A 519 -14.38 -20.86 9.49
CA ALA A 519 -15.45 -19.98 9.97
C ALA A 519 -16.06 -19.15 8.81
N ALA A 520 -15.24 -18.63 7.91
CA ALA A 520 -15.67 -17.85 6.76
C ALA A 520 -16.49 -18.67 5.76
N VAL A 521 -16.06 -19.91 5.47
CA VAL A 521 -16.80 -20.83 4.58
C VAL A 521 -18.18 -21.12 5.15
N ALA A 522 -18.27 -21.50 6.43
CA ALA A 522 -19.55 -21.79 7.06
C ALA A 522 -20.44 -20.55 7.16
N ALA A 523 -19.88 -19.41 7.57
CA ALA A 523 -20.62 -18.16 7.68
C ALA A 523 -21.12 -17.67 6.31
N GLY A 524 -20.29 -17.80 5.27
CA GLY A 524 -20.67 -17.46 3.90
C GLY A 524 -21.82 -18.30 3.38
N ALA A 525 -21.80 -19.62 3.61
CA ALA A 525 -22.86 -20.53 3.20
C ALA A 525 -24.20 -20.23 3.92
N VAL A 526 -24.17 -20.06 5.25
CA VAL A 526 -25.36 -19.73 6.03
C VAL A 526 -25.90 -18.35 5.66
N GLY A 527 -25.01 -17.35 5.51
CA GLY A 527 -25.38 -15.99 5.11
C GLY A 527 -25.99 -15.92 3.72
N MET A 528 -25.46 -16.68 2.75
CA MET A 528 -26.02 -16.77 1.40
C MET A 528 -27.43 -17.34 1.43
N TYR A 529 -27.63 -18.45 2.15
CA TYR A 529 -28.97 -19.04 2.33
C TYR A 529 -29.98 -18.06 2.92
N CYS A 530 -29.58 -17.23 3.89
CA CYS A 530 -30.44 -16.20 4.47
C CYS A 530 -30.67 -15.02 3.52
N ALA A 531 -29.64 -14.55 2.83
CA ALA A 531 -29.73 -13.42 1.92
C ALA A 531 -30.61 -13.71 0.71
N ASP A 532 -30.53 -14.93 0.15
CA ASP A 532 -31.32 -15.36 -1.03
C ASP A 532 -32.83 -15.59 -0.72
N ARG A 533 -33.24 -15.58 0.56
CA ARG A 533 -34.66 -15.69 0.98
C ARG A 533 -35.36 -14.35 1.08
N ILE A 534 -34.67 -13.25 0.91
CA ILE A 534 -35.19 -11.90 1.12
C ILE A 534 -35.15 -11.15 -0.22
N ASP A 535 -36.32 -10.81 -0.77
CA ASP A 535 -36.43 -10.14 -2.06
C ASP A 535 -35.86 -8.70 -2.06
N SER A 536 -35.92 -8.02 -0.90
CA SER A 536 -35.38 -6.66 -0.78
C SER A 536 -33.84 -6.68 -0.69
N PRO A 537 -33.11 -6.04 -1.62
CA PRO A 537 -31.64 -6.05 -1.62
C PRO A 537 -31.06 -5.39 -0.34
N VAL A 538 -31.74 -4.36 0.20
CA VAL A 538 -31.32 -3.70 1.47
C VAL A 538 -31.47 -4.63 2.65
N LEU A 539 -32.63 -5.27 2.78
CA LEU A 539 -32.91 -6.19 3.89
C LEU A 539 -32.09 -7.49 3.75
N GLY A 540 -31.93 -7.99 2.51
CA GLY A 540 -31.10 -9.16 2.22
C GLY A 540 -29.64 -8.92 2.59
N LEU A 541 -29.09 -7.76 2.23
CA LEU A 541 -27.73 -7.37 2.63
C LEU A 541 -27.61 -7.21 4.15
N ALA A 542 -28.57 -6.55 4.78
CA ALA A 542 -28.54 -6.32 6.24
C ALA A 542 -28.66 -7.63 7.02
N ALA A 543 -29.63 -8.48 6.69
CA ALA A 543 -29.84 -9.76 7.35
C ALA A 543 -28.70 -10.76 7.06
N GLY A 544 -28.36 -10.93 5.77
CA GLY A 544 -27.26 -11.81 5.36
C GLY A 544 -25.93 -11.38 5.97
N GLY A 545 -25.61 -10.08 5.92
CA GLY A 545 -24.40 -9.52 6.54
C GLY A 545 -24.36 -9.70 8.05
N ALA A 546 -25.48 -9.48 8.76
CA ALA A 546 -25.58 -9.72 10.21
C ALA A 546 -25.38 -11.20 10.56
N VAL A 547 -26.00 -12.10 9.79
CA VAL A 547 -25.84 -13.56 9.97
C VAL A 547 -24.39 -13.98 9.71
N VAL A 548 -23.77 -13.50 8.62
CA VAL A 548 -22.35 -13.76 8.33
C VAL A 548 -21.47 -13.29 9.49
N ALA A 549 -21.66 -12.06 9.96
CA ALA A 549 -20.88 -11.52 11.07
C ALA A 549 -21.05 -12.33 12.35
N PHE A 550 -22.29 -12.68 12.70
CA PHE A 550 -22.59 -13.45 13.90
C PHE A 550 -21.99 -14.87 13.83
N VAL A 551 -22.25 -15.61 12.75
CA VAL A 551 -21.76 -16.99 12.57
C VAL A 551 -20.25 -17.03 12.49
N PHE A 552 -19.63 -16.08 11.76
CA PHE A 552 -18.18 -15.98 11.67
C PHE A 552 -17.53 -15.76 13.03
N VAL A 553 -18.01 -14.76 13.79
CA VAL A 553 -17.45 -14.44 15.11
C VAL A 553 -17.66 -15.61 16.08
N LEU A 554 -18.82 -16.22 16.08
CA LEU A 554 -19.13 -17.38 16.93
C LEU A 554 -18.20 -18.55 16.64
N LEU A 555 -18.07 -18.95 15.36
CA LEU A 555 -17.24 -20.08 14.97
C LEU A 555 -15.74 -19.78 15.13
N ALA A 556 -15.29 -18.59 14.77
CA ALA A 556 -13.89 -18.18 14.95
C ALA A 556 -13.51 -18.15 16.44
N TRP A 557 -14.42 -17.71 17.31
CA TRP A 557 -14.24 -17.76 18.76
C TRP A 557 -14.23 -19.21 19.29
N ALA A 558 -15.20 -20.03 18.89
CA ALA A 558 -15.30 -21.44 19.30
C ALA A 558 -14.06 -22.26 18.88
N MET A 559 -13.48 -21.95 17.72
CA MET A 559 -12.24 -22.57 17.23
C MET A 559 -10.97 -21.94 17.81
N GLY A 560 -11.08 -20.90 18.66
CA GLY A 560 -9.93 -20.25 19.30
C GLY A 560 -9.06 -19.44 18.35
N ALA A 561 -9.64 -18.78 17.35
CA ALA A 561 -8.90 -17.91 16.43
C ALA A 561 -8.29 -16.71 17.18
N SER A 562 -6.98 -16.56 17.12
CA SER A 562 -6.21 -15.56 17.88
C SER A 562 -6.53 -14.11 17.51
N GLY A 563 -7.06 -13.85 16.32
CA GLY A 563 -7.48 -12.52 15.87
C GLY A 563 -8.81 -12.02 16.51
N VAL A 564 -9.71 -12.90 16.90
CA VAL A 564 -11.05 -12.56 17.45
C VAL A 564 -11.05 -12.46 18.97
N THR A 565 -10.29 -13.32 19.65
CA THR A 565 -10.28 -13.43 21.11
C THR A 565 -9.93 -12.12 21.85
N PRO A 566 -8.92 -11.33 21.43
CA PRO A 566 -8.59 -10.06 22.07
C PRO A 566 -9.67 -8.98 21.88
N ALA A 567 -10.28 -8.95 20.70
CA ALA A 567 -11.34 -8.00 20.38
C ALA A 567 -12.58 -8.22 21.25
N LEU A 568 -13.04 -9.47 21.39
CA LEU A 568 -14.14 -9.83 22.26
C LEU A 568 -13.86 -9.53 23.73
N ARG A 569 -12.66 -9.83 24.23
CA ARG A 569 -12.27 -9.48 25.61
C ARG A 569 -12.28 -7.98 25.87
N SER A 570 -11.92 -7.16 24.88
CA SER A 570 -11.96 -5.71 25.02
C SER A 570 -13.40 -5.17 25.06
N VAL A 571 -14.30 -5.74 24.27
CA VAL A 571 -15.73 -5.37 24.25
C VAL A 571 -16.42 -5.81 25.54
N THR A 572 -16.20 -7.04 25.99
CA THR A 572 -16.78 -7.54 27.24
C THR A 572 -16.31 -6.76 28.46
N ARG A 573 -15.04 -6.35 28.51
CA ARG A 573 -14.53 -5.46 29.58
C ARG A 573 -15.20 -4.08 29.55
N ARG A 574 -15.40 -3.48 28.38
CA ARG A 574 -16.09 -2.18 28.26
C ARG A 574 -17.55 -2.28 28.67
N LEU A 575 -18.24 -3.34 28.26
CA LEU A 575 -19.65 -3.59 28.67
C LEU A 575 -19.76 -3.86 30.16
N ALA A 576 -18.82 -4.56 30.78
CA ALA A 576 -18.75 -4.77 32.22
C ALA A 576 -18.56 -3.43 32.98
N HIS A 577 -17.75 -2.53 32.48
CA HIS A 577 -17.54 -1.19 33.06
C HIS A 577 -18.77 -0.26 32.91
N VAL A 578 -19.56 -0.41 31.84
CA VAL A 578 -20.82 0.36 31.67
C VAL A 578 -21.92 -0.14 32.59
N ARG A 579 -21.92 -1.44 32.99
CA ARG A 579 -22.93 -2.04 33.89
C ARG A 579 -22.69 -1.73 35.38
N ILE A 580 -21.53 -1.15 35.72
CA ILE A 580 -21.13 -0.81 37.10
C ILE A 580 -21.25 0.72 37.35
N ARG A 581 -21.64 1.50 36.37
CA ARG A 581 -22.07 2.89 36.50
C ARG A 581 -23.60 2.98 36.34
#